data_dd8bc4b43745853d1ee4438d1e380972
#
_entry.id   dd8bc4b43745853d1ee4438d1e380972
#
_cell.length_a   1.000
_cell.length_b   1.000
_cell.length_c   1.000
_cell.angle_alpha   90.00
_cell.angle_beta   90.00
_cell.angle_gamma   90.00
#
_symmetry.space_group_name_H-M   'P 1'
#
loop_
_entity.id
_entity.type
_entity.pdbx_description
1 polymer ?
#
loop_
_entity_poly.entity_id
_entity_poly.type
_entity_poly.pdbx_seq_one_letter_code
_entity_poly.pdbx_strand_id
1 'polypeptide(L)'
;MKKVFNGAQVTRFAPSPTGYLHIGHAFSALTAYNARGQNGTFHVRIEDIDPSRCKTEFTDAILEDLHWLGLDWETPVRRQSEHLDDYEKALRNMEIKGLLYPCFCSRSEIKTEIEQSGRAPHGPDGPIYPGICRKVSGEKRKEKIHNGDPHVQRLNMQAANA
;
A
#
# COMPACT_ATOMS: atom_id res chain seq x y z
N MET A 1 14.65 16.78 -17.99
CA MET A 1 15.95 16.06 -17.89
C MET A 1 15.65 14.61 -17.53
N LYS A 2 15.93 13.64 -18.43
CA LYS A 2 15.83 12.21 -18.13
C LYS A 2 16.95 11.88 -17.13
N LYS A 3 16.61 11.53 -15.89
CA LYS A 3 17.58 10.86 -15.01
C LYS A 3 17.91 9.50 -15.64
N VAL A 4 19.06 9.40 -16.28
CA VAL A 4 19.62 8.12 -16.71
C VAL A 4 20.15 7.45 -15.43
N PHE A 5 19.50 6.39 -14.99
CA PHE A 5 20.03 5.56 -13.91
C PHE A 5 21.21 4.77 -14.50
N ASN A 6 22.42 5.20 -14.19
CA ASN A 6 23.64 4.49 -14.57
C ASN A 6 23.90 3.39 -13.55
N GLY A 7 23.48 2.18 -13.82
CA GLY A 7 23.73 1.00 -12.99
C GLY A 7 22.55 0.02 -12.97
N ALA A 8 22.82 -1.21 -12.57
CA ALA A 8 21.80 -2.22 -12.36
C ALA A 8 20.89 -1.84 -11.17
N GLN A 9 19.59 -1.69 -11.42
CA GLN A 9 18.60 -1.37 -10.41
C GLN A 9 17.59 -2.51 -10.28
N VAL A 10 17.04 -2.70 -9.08
CA VAL A 10 15.88 -3.55 -8.87
C VAL A 10 14.64 -2.68 -8.84
N THR A 11 13.74 -2.88 -9.79
CA THR A 11 12.52 -2.10 -9.93
C THR A 11 11.29 -3.00 -9.91
N ARG A 12 10.11 -2.40 -9.74
CA ARG A 12 8.87 -3.15 -9.62
C ARG A 12 7.69 -2.37 -10.16
N PHE A 13 6.78 -3.09 -10.83
CA PHE A 13 5.40 -2.68 -11.04
C PHE A 13 4.47 -3.52 -10.16
N ALA A 14 3.50 -2.89 -9.48
CA ALA A 14 2.68 -3.56 -8.48
C ALA A 14 1.18 -3.21 -8.67
N PRO A 15 0.53 -3.78 -9.69
CA PRO A 15 -0.88 -3.52 -9.98
C PRO A 15 -1.81 -4.30 -9.04
N SER A 16 -2.97 -3.68 -8.71
CA SER A 16 -4.09 -4.39 -8.08
C SER A 16 -5.05 -4.88 -9.17
N PRO A 17 -5.43 -6.18 -9.19
CA PRO A 17 -6.26 -6.75 -10.25
C PRO A 17 -7.76 -6.47 -10.00
N THR A 18 -8.13 -5.18 -9.93
CA THR A 18 -9.49 -4.69 -9.70
C THR A 18 -10.19 -4.24 -10.98
N GLY A 19 -9.53 -4.38 -12.14
CA GLY A 19 -9.97 -4.01 -13.47
C GLY A 19 -8.84 -4.19 -14.47
N TYR A 20 -9.14 -3.94 -15.75
CA TYR A 20 -8.15 -3.96 -16.83
C TYR A 20 -7.17 -2.79 -16.72
N LEU A 21 -5.96 -2.96 -17.27
CA LEU A 21 -4.99 -1.88 -17.34
C LEU A 21 -5.48 -0.76 -18.27
N HIS A 22 -5.07 0.45 -17.98
CA HIS A 22 -5.23 1.61 -18.85
C HIS A 22 -3.88 2.27 -19.13
N ILE A 23 -3.85 3.28 -19.98
CA ILE A 23 -2.61 3.94 -20.45
C ILE A 23 -1.74 4.45 -19.29
N GLY A 24 -2.32 4.88 -18.16
CA GLY A 24 -1.57 5.31 -16.99
C GLY A 24 -0.81 4.15 -16.32
N HIS A 25 -1.41 2.95 -16.28
CA HIS A 25 -0.73 1.75 -15.80
C HIS A 25 0.41 1.34 -16.72
N ALA A 26 0.19 1.36 -18.05
CA ALA A 26 1.22 1.08 -19.04
C ALA A 26 2.40 2.05 -18.91
N PHE A 27 2.12 3.35 -18.74
CA PHE A 27 3.15 4.37 -18.53
C PHE A 27 3.96 4.10 -17.24
N SER A 28 3.29 3.74 -16.15
CA SER A 28 3.93 3.42 -14.88
C SER A 28 4.81 2.18 -14.98
N ALA A 29 4.31 1.10 -15.61
CA ALA A 29 5.06 -0.13 -15.84
C ALA A 29 6.31 0.11 -16.70
N LEU A 30 6.16 0.80 -17.83
CA LEU A 30 7.27 1.17 -18.73
C LEU A 30 8.31 2.06 -18.02
N THR A 31 7.86 3.00 -17.20
CA THR A 31 8.75 3.86 -16.41
C THR A 31 9.59 3.05 -15.44
N ALA A 32 8.98 2.14 -14.68
CA ALA A 32 9.67 1.26 -13.76
C ALA A 32 10.62 0.30 -14.50
N TYR A 33 10.16 -0.27 -15.61
CA TYR A 33 10.96 -1.16 -16.43
C TYR A 33 12.22 -0.47 -16.99
N ASN A 34 12.08 0.72 -17.54
CA ASN A 34 13.22 1.49 -18.07
C ASN A 34 14.18 1.95 -16.97
N ALA A 35 13.66 2.22 -15.76
CA ALA A 35 14.48 2.65 -14.62
C ALA A 35 15.40 1.55 -14.08
N ARG A 36 15.18 0.25 -14.42
CA ARG A 36 16.08 -0.84 -14.00
C ARG A 36 17.48 -0.75 -14.61
N GLY A 37 17.62 -0.05 -15.73
CA GLY A 37 18.86 -0.03 -16.51
C GLY A 37 19.08 -1.34 -17.30
N GLN A 38 20.20 -1.42 -18.03
CA GLN A 38 20.46 -2.54 -18.95
C GLN A 38 20.64 -3.89 -18.23
N ASN A 39 21.29 -3.88 -17.04
CA ASN A 39 21.58 -5.10 -16.27
C ASN A 39 20.77 -5.18 -14.97
N GLY A 40 19.70 -4.41 -14.86
CA GLY A 40 18.84 -4.40 -13.69
C GLY A 40 17.69 -5.39 -13.79
N THR A 41 17.00 -5.58 -12.67
CA THR A 41 15.94 -6.55 -12.51
C THR A 41 14.58 -5.85 -12.42
N PHE A 42 13.58 -6.39 -13.10
CA PHE A 42 12.21 -5.91 -13.02
C PHE A 42 11.30 -6.99 -12.45
N HIS A 43 10.53 -6.65 -11.43
CA HIS A 43 9.57 -7.53 -10.79
C HIS A 43 8.14 -7.08 -11.06
N VAL A 44 7.23 -8.04 -11.09
CA VAL A 44 5.79 -7.80 -11.01
C VAL A 44 5.28 -8.37 -9.68
N ARG A 45 4.47 -7.59 -8.96
CA ARG A 45 3.77 -8.04 -7.77
C ARG A 45 2.29 -7.74 -7.91
N ILE A 46 1.47 -8.77 -7.83
CA ILE A 46 0.01 -8.62 -7.83
C ILE A 46 -0.47 -8.26 -6.44
N GLU A 47 -1.17 -7.13 -6.31
CA GLU A 47 -1.71 -6.63 -5.05
C GLU A 47 -3.19 -7.00 -4.91
N ASP A 48 -3.43 -8.26 -4.55
CA ASP A 48 -4.73 -8.96 -4.56
C ASP A 48 -5.27 -9.27 -3.15
N ILE A 49 -4.91 -8.45 -2.16
CA ILE A 49 -5.36 -8.63 -0.75
C ILE A 49 -6.82 -8.24 -0.50
N ASP A 50 -7.51 -7.64 -1.46
CA ASP A 50 -8.95 -7.32 -1.36
C ASP A 50 -9.77 -8.28 -2.24
N PRO A 51 -10.24 -9.41 -1.68
CA PRO A 51 -10.93 -10.45 -2.45
C PRO A 51 -12.30 -9.99 -2.98
N SER A 52 -12.85 -8.90 -2.44
CA SER A 52 -14.13 -8.37 -2.91
C SER A 52 -14.03 -7.64 -4.26
N ARG A 53 -12.85 -7.13 -4.61
CA ARG A 53 -12.60 -6.37 -5.84
C ARG A 53 -11.62 -7.04 -6.80
N CYS A 54 -10.74 -7.88 -6.28
CA CYS A 54 -9.73 -8.56 -7.09
C CYS A 54 -10.30 -9.81 -7.75
N LYS A 55 -10.02 -9.98 -9.04
CA LYS A 55 -10.46 -11.13 -9.82
C LYS A 55 -9.30 -11.74 -10.58
N THR A 56 -9.34 -13.08 -10.74
CA THR A 56 -8.32 -13.83 -11.49
C THR A 56 -8.25 -13.36 -12.94
N GLU A 57 -9.38 -13.11 -13.59
CA GLU A 57 -9.44 -12.62 -14.98
C GLU A 57 -8.62 -11.33 -15.19
N PHE A 58 -8.62 -10.42 -14.21
CA PHE A 58 -7.83 -9.19 -14.28
C PHE A 58 -6.36 -9.43 -14.03
N THR A 59 -6.01 -10.42 -13.19
CA THR A 59 -4.62 -10.82 -13.00
C THR A 59 -4.02 -11.37 -14.29
N ASP A 60 -4.76 -12.24 -14.97
CA ASP A 60 -4.31 -12.86 -16.22
C ASP A 60 -4.18 -11.80 -17.34
N ALA A 61 -5.17 -10.91 -17.46
CA ALA A 61 -5.13 -9.79 -18.40
C ALA A 61 -3.95 -8.83 -18.12
N ILE A 62 -3.63 -8.53 -16.84
CA ILE A 62 -2.47 -7.71 -16.48
C ILE A 62 -1.18 -8.32 -17.02
N LEU A 63 -0.97 -9.62 -16.84
CA LEU A 63 0.25 -10.29 -17.28
C LEU A 63 0.31 -10.36 -18.81
N GLU A 64 -0.83 -10.58 -19.47
CA GLU A 64 -0.93 -10.55 -20.93
C GLU A 64 -0.61 -9.16 -21.50
N ASP A 65 -1.20 -8.10 -20.93
CA ASP A 65 -0.95 -6.71 -21.34
C ASP A 65 0.52 -6.30 -21.17
N LEU A 66 1.14 -6.70 -20.04
CA LEU A 66 2.56 -6.42 -19.81
C LEU A 66 3.45 -7.15 -20.81
N HIS A 67 3.11 -8.39 -21.15
CA HIS A 67 3.82 -9.14 -22.19
C HIS A 67 3.64 -8.51 -23.57
N TRP A 68 2.42 -8.09 -23.90
CA TRP A 68 2.12 -7.36 -25.16
C TRP A 68 2.91 -6.04 -25.27
N LEU A 69 3.17 -5.36 -24.15
CA LEU A 69 4.03 -4.18 -24.09
C LEU A 69 5.53 -4.50 -24.26
N GLY A 70 5.90 -5.77 -24.40
CA GLY A 70 7.29 -6.23 -24.53
C GLY A 70 8.08 -6.14 -23.22
N LEU A 71 7.41 -6.27 -22.08
CA LEU A 71 8.06 -6.26 -20.77
C LEU A 71 8.32 -7.68 -20.30
N ASP A 72 9.55 -7.93 -19.85
CA ASP A 72 9.99 -9.17 -19.19
C ASP A 72 10.19 -8.91 -17.71
N TRP A 73 9.88 -9.90 -16.86
CA TRP A 73 10.02 -9.80 -15.41
C TRP A 73 10.52 -11.10 -14.79
N GLU A 74 11.05 -10.99 -13.57
CA GLU A 74 11.49 -12.15 -12.80
C GLU A 74 10.31 -13.00 -12.32
N THR A 75 10.49 -14.31 -12.38
CA THR A 75 9.51 -15.31 -11.92
C THR A 75 10.01 -16.01 -10.65
N PRO A 76 9.08 -16.50 -9.80
CA PRO A 76 7.63 -16.40 -9.89
C PRO A 76 7.10 -14.98 -9.59
N VAL A 77 5.95 -14.63 -10.19
CA VAL A 77 5.23 -13.39 -9.85
C VAL A 77 4.69 -13.51 -8.42
N ARG A 78 5.06 -12.57 -7.55
CA ARG A 78 4.56 -12.56 -6.17
C ARG A 78 3.12 -12.05 -6.12
N ARG A 79 2.23 -12.85 -5.55
CA ARG A 79 0.84 -12.47 -5.21
C ARG A 79 0.78 -12.13 -3.72
N GLN A 80 0.24 -10.98 -3.35
CA GLN A 80 0.18 -10.59 -1.94
C GLN A 80 -0.72 -11.49 -1.11
N SER A 81 -1.83 -11.98 -1.67
CA SER A 81 -2.75 -12.90 -1.01
C SER A 81 -2.11 -14.21 -0.55
N GLU A 82 -1.04 -14.65 -1.19
CA GLU A 82 -0.29 -15.88 -0.85
C GLU A 82 0.73 -15.65 0.28
N HIS A 83 0.88 -14.41 0.78
CA HIS A 83 1.92 -14.02 1.73
C HIS A 83 1.38 -13.22 2.93
N LEU A 84 0.12 -13.42 3.30
CA LEU A 84 -0.51 -12.67 4.41
C LEU A 84 0.22 -12.90 5.73
N ASP A 85 0.70 -14.11 5.99
CA ASP A 85 1.49 -14.44 7.18
C ASP A 85 2.78 -13.61 7.31
N ASP A 86 3.43 -13.29 6.18
CA ASP A 86 4.63 -12.45 6.17
C ASP A 86 4.29 -11.02 6.58
N TYR A 87 3.15 -10.51 6.10
CA TYR A 87 2.68 -9.16 6.46
C TYR A 87 2.23 -9.09 7.92
N GLU A 88 1.56 -10.12 8.43
CA GLU A 88 1.20 -10.19 9.84
C GLU A 88 2.42 -10.21 10.76
N LYS A 89 3.47 -10.99 10.41
CA LYS A 89 4.73 -10.99 11.15
C LYS A 89 5.38 -9.61 11.15
N ALA A 90 5.38 -8.92 10.00
CA ALA A 90 5.92 -7.57 9.90
C ALA A 90 5.12 -6.58 10.75
N LEU A 91 3.79 -6.63 10.72
CA LEU A 91 2.92 -5.80 11.55
C LEU A 91 3.15 -6.04 13.05
N ARG A 92 3.24 -7.31 13.47
CA ARG A 92 3.58 -7.65 14.87
C ARG A 92 4.92 -7.07 15.32
N ASN A 93 5.94 -7.13 14.47
CA ASN A 93 7.25 -6.52 14.77
C ASN A 93 7.16 -5.00 14.90
N MET A 94 6.36 -4.34 14.08
CA MET A 94 6.12 -2.90 14.19
C MET A 94 5.32 -2.54 15.44
N GLU A 95 4.37 -3.37 15.84
CA GLU A 95 3.59 -3.21 17.07
C GLU A 95 4.48 -3.32 18.32
N ILE A 96 5.34 -4.33 18.39
CA ILE A 96 6.32 -4.52 19.48
C ILE A 96 7.23 -3.29 19.62
N LYS A 97 7.59 -2.65 18.50
CA LYS A 97 8.39 -1.42 18.49
C LYS A 97 7.57 -0.16 18.85
N GLY A 98 6.27 -0.27 19.12
CA GLY A 98 5.40 0.87 19.40
C GLY A 98 5.11 1.77 18.19
N LEU A 99 5.35 1.28 16.98
CA LEU A 99 5.17 2.03 15.74
C LEU A 99 3.73 2.01 15.23
N LEU A 100 2.87 1.15 15.78
CA LEU A 100 1.47 1.02 15.37
C LEU A 100 0.52 1.42 16.50
N TYR A 101 -0.67 1.84 16.10
CA TYR A 101 -1.79 2.02 17.01
C TYR A 101 -3.11 1.66 16.33
N PRO A 102 -4.09 1.11 17.06
CA PRO A 102 -5.40 0.80 16.52
C PRO A 102 -6.22 2.08 16.31
N CYS A 103 -6.87 2.19 15.16
CA CYS A 103 -7.79 3.26 14.82
C CYS A 103 -9.18 2.69 14.58
N PHE A 104 -10.14 3.11 15.39
CA PHE A 104 -11.52 2.66 15.39
C PHE A 104 -12.46 3.56 14.58
N CYS A 105 -11.93 4.63 13.97
CA CYS A 105 -12.73 5.57 13.20
C CYS A 105 -13.10 5.00 11.83
N SER A 106 -14.35 5.16 11.44
CA SER A 106 -14.81 4.97 10.08
C SER A 106 -14.29 6.09 9.15
N ARG A 107 -14.39 5.88 7.83
CA ARG A 107 -14.01 6.92 6.86
C ARG A 107 -14.90 8.16 6.96
N SER A 108 -16.19 7.99 7.27
CA SER A 108 -17.13 9.08 7.46
C SER A 108 -16.79 9.92 8.69
N GLU A 109 -16.49 9.27 9.83
CA GLU A 109 -16.09 9.99 11.06
C GLU A 109 -14.79 10.78 10.85
N ILE A 110 -13.81 10.21 10.15
CA ILE A 110 -12.58 10.93 9.80
C ILE A 110 -12.88 12.16 8.95
N LYS A 111 -13.76 12.02 7.95
CA LYS A 111 -14.16 13.13 7.08
C LYS A 111 -14.87 14.23 7.87
N THR A 112 -15.82 13.88 8.71
CA THR A 112 -16.55 14.83 9.56
C THR A 112 -15.60 15.60 10.49
N GLU A 113 -14.66 14.91 11.12
CA GLU A 113 -13.66 15.54 11.99
C GLU A 113 -12.76 16.53 11.23
N ILE A 114 -12.35 16.16 10.02
CA ILE A 114 -11.58 17.06 9.15
C ILE A 114 -12.38 18.31 8.81
N GLU A 115 -13.64 18.17 8.45
CA GLU A 115 -14.53 19.28 8.12
C GLU A 115 -14.79 20.20 9.33
N GLN A 116 -14.99 19.63 10.51
CA GLN A 116 -15.23 20.37 11.74
C GLN A 116 -13.98 21.07 12.29
N SER A 117 -12.81 20.49 12.10
CA SER A 117 -11.58 21.06 12.63
C SER A 117 -11.19 22.38 11.94
N GLY A 118 -11.73 22.71 10.78
CA GLY A 118 -11.48 23.94 10.00
C GLY A 118 -10.01 24.23 9.69
N ARG A 119 -9.10 23.38 10.15
CA ARG A 119 -7.63 23.53 10.11
C ARG A 119 -6.91 22.21 9.81
N ALA A 120 -7.59 21.23 9.21
CA ALA A 120 -6.86 20.01 8.85
C ALA A 120 -5.74 20.37 7.87
N PRO A 121 -4.48 20.09 8.19
CA PRO A 121 -3.40 20.32 7.26
C PRO A 121 -3.68 19.52 5.99
N HIS A 122 -3.61 20.18 4.84
CA HIS A 122 -3.70 19.51 3.55
C HIS A 122 -2.29 19.10 3.13
N GLY A 123 -2.12 17.78 2.93
CA GLY A 123 -0.94 17.25 2.27
C GLY A 123 -1.10 17.30 0.75
N PRO A 124 -0.06 16.96 -0.01
CA PRO A 124 -0.13 16.91 -1.48
C PRO A 124 -1.21 15.92 -1.98
N ASP A 125 -1.55 14.92 -1.18
CA ASP A 125 -2.54 13.88 -1.50
C ASP A 125 -3.91 14.11 -0.83
N GLY A 126 -4.15 15.29 -0.26
CA GLY A 126 -5.41 15.65 0.38
C GLY A 126 -5.33 15.83 1.91
N PRO A 127 -6.48 15.82 2.60
CA PRO A 127 -6.55 16.09 4.03
C PRO A 127 -5.83 15.01 4.86
N ILE A 128 -5.01 15.45 5.81
CA ILE A 128 -4.25 14.55 6.69
C ILE A 128 -5.16 14.09 7.83
N TYR A 129 -5.11 12.78 8.16
CA TYR A 129 -5.81 12.21 9.30
C TYR A 129 -5.43 12.91 10.62
N PRO A 130 -6.40 13.44 11.38
CA PRO A 130 -6.14 14.26 12.57
C PRO A 130 -5.56 13.49 13.77
N GLY A 131 -5.53 12.18 13.72
CA GLY A 131 -4.90 11.35 14.76
C GLY A 131 -5.76 11.14 16.00
N ILE A 132 -7.08 11.16 15.89
CA ILE A 132 -8.04 11.02 17.01
C ILE A 132 -7.70 9.81 17.87
N CYS A 133 -7.59 8.62 17.26
CA CYS A 133 -7.33 7.38 17.98
C CYS A 133 -5.89 7.28 18.51
N ARG A 134 -4.96 8.10 18.05
CA ARG A 134 -3.60 8.14 18.60
C ARG A 134 -3.56 8.64 20.05
N LYS A 135 -4.53 9.46 20.46
CA LYS A 135 -4.65 10.03 21.80
C LYS A 135 -5.45 9.14 22.77
N VAL A 136 -6.05 8.06 22.29
CA VAL A 136 -6.81 7.14 23.14
C VAL A 136 -5.85 6.40 24.09
N SER A 137 -6.19 6.31 25.37
CA SER A 137 -5.37 5.62 26.37
C SER A 137 -5.19 4.12 26.07
N GLY A 138 -4.10 3.53 26.53
CA GLY A 138 -3.82 2.11 26.32
C GLY A 138 -4.91 1.19 26.90
N GLU A 139 -5.48 1.54 28.05
CA GLU A 139 -6.57 0.79 28.69
C GLU A 139 -7.82 0.79 27.80
N LYS A 140 -8.24 1.96 27.33
CA LYS A 140 -9.41 2.09 26.46
C LYS A 140 -9.22 1.42 25.08
N ARG A 141 -7.99 1.39 24.58
CA ARG A 141 -7.68 0.60 23.37
C ARG A 141 -7.86 -0.90 23.59
N LYS A 142 -7.34 -1.41 24.72
CA LYS A 142 -7.48 -2.83 25.09
C LYS A 142 -8.94 -3.21 25.28
N GLU A 143 -9.72 -2.37 25.97
CA GLU A 143 -11.16 -2.56 26.14
C GLU A 143 -11.89 -2.67 24.79
N LYS A 144 -11.64 -1.72 23.87
CA LYS A 144 -12.26 -1.72 22.53
C LYS A 144 -11.89 -2.95 21.71
N ILE A 145 -10.62 -3.35 21.75
CA ILE A 145 -10.16 -4.58 21.07
C ILE A 145 -10.83 -5.81 21.69
N HIS A 146 -10.91 -5.88 23.03
CA HIS A 146 -11.55 -6.99 23.72
C HIS A 146 -13.04 -7.10 23.41
N ASN A 147 -13.73 -5.96 23.21
CA ASN A 147 -15.13 -5.90 22.81
C ASN A 147 -15.35 -6.25 21.33
N GLY A 148 -14.29 -6.47 20.56
CA GLY A 148 -14.37 -6.78 19.15
C GLY A 148 -14.65 -5.56 18.25
N ASP A 149 -14.41 -4.33 18.73
CA ASP A 149 -14.61 -3.12 17.93
C ASP A 149 -13.76 -3.19 16.64
N PRO A 150 -14.37 -2.99 15.45
CA PRO A 150 -13.64 -2.97 14.20
C PRO A 150 -12.56 -1.88 14.21
N HIS A 151 -11.36 -2.23 13.79
CA HIS A 151 -10.26 -1.28 13.74
C HIS A 151 -9.26 -1.59 12.63
N VAL A 152 -8.48 -0.57 12.27
CA VAL A 152 -7.33 -0.70 11.37
C VAL A 152 -6.06 -0.29 12.12
N GLN A 153 -4.94 -0.91 11.79
CA GLN A 153 -3.63 -0.50 12.31
C GLN A 153 -3.13 0.73 11.54
N ARG A 154 -2.70 1.76 12.27
CA ARG A 154 -2.08 2.96 11.69
C ARG A 154 -0.66 3.14 12.17
N LEU A 155 0.21 3.59 11.26
CA LEU A 155 1.58 3.94 11.60
C LEU A 155 1.62 5.23 12.46
N ASN A 156 2.34 5.18 13.57
CA ASN A 156 2.68 6.35 14.37
C ASN A 156 3.91 7.03 13.77
N MET A 157 3.70 7.96 12.85
CA MET A 157 4.79 8.67 12.17
C MET A 157 5.72 9.43 13.11
N GLN A 158 5.23 9.89 14.27
CA GLN A 158 6.09 10.56 15.27
C GLN A 158 7.09 9.58 15.88
N ALA A 159 6.63 8.37 16.24
CA ALA A 159 7.50 7.33 16.77
C ALA A 159 8.44 6.75 15.69
N ALA A 160 8.00 6.74 14.43
CA ALA A 160 8.82 6.22 13.33
C ALA A 160 9.95 7.18 12.90
N ASN A 161 9.83 8.47 13.21
CA ASN A 161 10.82 9.50 12.90
C ASN A 161 11.74 9.85 14.10
N ALA A 162 11.55 9.21 15.24
CA ALA A 162 12.37 9.38 16.44
C ALA A 162 13.54 8.42 16.44
#